data_e8ac47ad86d18fdff03f2788af2efdaf
#
_entry.id   e8ac47ad86d18fdff03f2788af2efdaf
#
_cell.length_a   1.000
_cell.length_b   1.000
_cell.length_c   1.000
_cell.angle_alpha   90.00
_cell.angle_beta   90.00
_cell.angle_gamma   90.00
#
_symmetry.space_group_name_H-M   'P 1'
#
loop_
_entity.id
_entity.type
_entity.pdbx_description
1 polymer ?
#
loop_
_entity_poly.entity_id
_entity_poly.type
_entity_poly.pdbx_seq_one_letter_code
_entity_poly.pdbx_strand_id
1 'polypeptide(L)'
;MEHARIEGRAESIRIPTSVKARYFLKNEQLPGRECTVINISLNGAGLAFYARETMEQGSRLSLKMFALGGKATVTVDGVVSWVKQGKKDYLCGIKLLEVLDHAKQMVLGLY
;
A
#
# COMPACT_ATOMS: atom_id res chain seq x y z
N MET A 1 -20.95 -21.21 0.81
CA MET A 1 -19.64 -21.52 0.23
C MET A 1 -19.20 -20.46 -0.77
N GLU A 2 -19.95 -20.30 -1.82
CA GLU A 2 -19.60 -19.33 -2.83
C GLU A 2 -19.67 -17.90 -2.36
N HIS A 3 -20.59 -17.60 -1.45
CA HIS A 3 -20.71 -16.25 -0.90
C HIS A 3 -19.46 -15.81 -0.16
N ALA A 4 -18.91 -16.68 0.67
CA ALA A 4 -17.66 -16.36 1.37
C ALA A 4 -16.53 -16.16 0.40
N ARG A 5 -16.47 -16.94 -0.66
CA ARG A 5 -15.46 -16.82 -1.69
C ARG A 5 -15.60 -15.51 -2.47
N ILE A 6 -16.84 -15.10 -2.76
CA ILE A 6 -17.09 -13.85 -3.46
C ILE A 6 -16.67 -12.67 -2.59
N GLU A 7 -16.98 -12.70 -1.31
CA GLU A 7 -16.58 -11.65 -0.38
C GLU A 7 -15.07 -11.55 -0.28
N GLY A 8 -14.38 -12.66 -0.12
CA GLY A 8 -12.92 -12.67 -0.08
C GLY A 8 -12.33 -12.17 -1.38
N ARG A 9 -12.95 -12.51 -2.50
CA ARG A 9 -12.50 -12.04 -3.80
C ARG A 9 -12.68 -10.54 -3.94
N ALA A 10 -13.79 -9.98 -3.46
CA ALA A 10 -14.02 -8.53 -3.48
C ALA A 10 -12.96 -7.79 -2.67
N GLU A 11 -12.60 -8.31 -1.51
CA GLU A 11 -11.56 -7.70 -0.69
C GLU A 11 -10.18 -7.79 -1.33
N SER A 12 -9.93 -8.82 -2.12
CA SER A 12 -8.63 -9.04 -2.75
C SER A 12 -8.52 -8.41 -4.13
N ILE A 13 -9.59 -7.84 -4.67
CA ILE A 13 -9.53 -7.18 -5.97
C ILE A 13 -8.62 -5.96 -5.87
N ARG A 14 -7.58 -5.96 -6.71
CA ARG A 14 -6.62 -4.88 -6.79
C ARG A 14 -7.01 -3.94 -7.91
N ILE A 15 -7.09 -2.66 -7.58
CA ILE A 15 -7.41 -1.62 -8.56
C ILE A 15 -6.10 -0.95 -8.95
N PRO A 16 -5.73 -0.94 -10.24
CA PRO A 16 -4.54 -0.23 -10.69
C PRO A 16 -4.65 1.25 -10.35
N THR A 17 -3.55 1.82 -9.90
CA THR A 17 -3.52 3.23 -9.53
C THR A 17 -2.11 3.78 -9.69
N SER A 18 -1.95 5.06 -9.48
CA SER A 18 -0.65 5.70 -9.45
C SER A 18 -0.73 6.85 -8.44
N VAL A 19 -0.50 6.52 -7.19
CA VAL A 19 -0.60 7.49 -6.10
C VAL A 19 0.77 7.67 -5.49
N LYS A 20 1.24 8.92 -5.43
CA LYS A 20 2.50 9.23 -4.74
C LYS A 20 2.32 9.01 -3.25
N ALA A 21 3.35 8.47 -2.63
CA ALA A 21 3.30 8.13 -1.23
C ALA A 21 4.69 8.19 -0.60
N ARG A 22 4.72 8.11 0.72
CA ARG A 22 5.95 7.92 1.48
C ARG A 22 5.74 6.76 2.44
N TYR A 23 6.75 5.95 2.60
CA TYR A 23 6.70 4.87 3.58
C TYR A 23 7.72 5.10 4.68
N PHE A 24 7.35 4.69 5.87
CA PHE A 24 8.15 4.86 7.09
C PHE A 24 8.28 3.49 7.74
N LEU A 25 9.49 2.93 7.72
CA LEU A 25 9.73 1.64 8.38
C LEU A 25 9.68 1.84 9.90
N LYS A 26 8.97 0.94 10.59
CA LYS A 26 8.71 1.11 12.02
C LYS A 26 9.96 1.14 12.89
N ASN A 27 11.00 0.43 12.48
CA ASN A 27 12.23 0.35 13.25
C ASN A 27 13.29 1.37 12.85
N GLU A 28 12.96 2.28 11.96
CA GLU A 28 13.89 3.30 11.49
C GLU A 28 13.43 4.68 11.93
N GLN A 29 14.39 5.50 12.33
CA GLN A 29 14.13 6.89 12.66
C GLN A 29 14.48 7.80 11.49
N LEU A 30 14.40 7.28 10.29
CA LEU A 30 14.72 8.04 9.09
C LEU A 30 13.47 8.73 8.55
N PRO A 31 13.64 9.83 7.81
CA PRO A 31 12.52 10.44 7.10
C PRO A 31 11.84 9.45 6.17
N GLY A 32 10.57 9.65 5.92
CA GLY A 32 9.84 8.82 4.98
C GLY A 32 10.46 8.84 3.60
N ARG A 33 10.36 7.71 2.91
CA ARG A 33 10.94 7.54 1.58
C ARG A 33 9.86 7.52 0.53
N GLU A 34 10.17 8.09 -0.61
CA GLU A 34 9.21 8.20 -1.69
C GLU A 34 8.93 6.84 -2.32
N CYS A 35 7.68 6.63 -2.66
CA CYS A 35 7.24 5.46 -3.40
C CYS A 35 5.98 5.82 -4.19
N THR A 36 5.55 4.88 -5.02
CA THR A 36 4.30 5.00 -5.76
C THR A 36 3.44 3.80 -5.43
N VAL A 37 2.18 4.06 -5.09
CA VAL A 37 1.20 2.99 -4.93
C VAL A 37 0.68 2.66 -6.32
N ILE A 38 0.98 1.45 -6.80
CA ILE A 38 0.66 1.05 -8.17
C ILE A 38 -0.63 0.25 -8.27
N ASN A 39 -1.09 -0.30 -7.16
CA ASN A 39 -2.41 -0.90 -7.06
C ASN A 39 -2.86 -0.88 -5.60
N ILE A 40 -4.15 -0.98 -5.39
CA ILE A 40 -4.71 -0.92 -4.05
C ILE A 40 -6.00 -1.74 -4.00
N SER A 41 -6.26 -2.31 -2.83
CA SER A 41 -7.50 -2.98 -2.50
C SER A 41 -7.93 -2.56 -1.10
N LEU A 42 -9.03 -3.11 -0.60
CA LEU A 42 -9.49 -2.77 0.76
C LEU A 42 -8.52 -3.19 1.85
N ASN A 43 -7.67 -4.18 1.59
CA ASN A 43 -6.80 -4.75 2.60
C ASN A 43 -5.34 -4.88 2.17
N GLY A 44 -4.96 -4.27 1.05
CA GLY A 44 -3.59 -4.38 0.57
C GLY A 44 -3.23 -3.35 -0.46
N ALA A 45 -1.94 -3.22 -0.72
CA ALA A 45 -1.41 -2.29 -1.70
C ALA A 45 -0.13 -2.84 -2.31
N GLY A 46 0.11 -2.47 -3.57
CA GLY A 46 1.38 -2.72 -4.22
C GLY A 46 2.16 -1.42 -4.31
N LEU A 47 3.44 -1.47 -4.02
CA LEU A 47 4.32 -0.30 -4.07
C LEU A 47 5.45 -0.51 -5.05
N ALA A 48 5.84 0.57 -5.72
CA ALA A 48 7.09 0.67 -6.45
C ALA A 48 7.99 1.67 -5.73
N PHE A 49 9.23 1.32 -5.49
CA PHE A 49 10.17 2.18 -4.78
C PHE A 49 11.57 1.99 -5.34
N TYR A 50 12.44 2.97 -5.14
CA TYR A 50 13.75 2.99 -5.79
C TYR A 50 14.92 2.81 -4.84
N ALA A 51 14.69 2.97 -3.56
CA ALA A 51 15.76 2.93 -2.59
C ALA A 51 16.24 1.50 -2.36
N ARG A 52 17.55 1.35 -2.18
CA ARG A 52 18.16 0.06 -1.92
C ARG A 52 18.11 -0.32 -0.46
N GLU A 53 17.00 -0.06 0.18
CA GLU A 53 16.90 -0.51 1.54
C GLU A 53 16.49 -1.97 1.59
N THR A 54 16.84 -2.56 2.70
CA THR A 54 16.36 -3.89 3.02
C THR A 54 14.93 -3.81 3.51
N MET A 55 14.00 -3.69 2.61
CA MET A 55 12.60 -3.92 2.92
C MET A 55 12.36 -5.42 2.78
N GLU A 56 12.12 -6.08 3.88
CA GLU A 56 11.98 -7.53 3.92
C GLU A 56 10.55 -7.93 4.18
N GLN A 57 10.23 -9.16 3.78
CA GLN A 57 8.95 -9.75 4.15
C GLN A 57 8.80 -9.74 5.67
N GLY A 58 7.64 -9.32 6.15
CA GLY A 58 7.38 -9.19 7.57
C GLY A 58 7.70 -7.83 8.16
N SER A 59 8.39 -6.96 7.42
CA SER A 59 8.68 -5.60 7.90
C SER A 59 7.39 -4.82 8.07
N ARG A 60 7.30 -4.06 9.16
CA ARG A 60 6.16 -3.17 9.40
C ARG A 60 6.47 -1.78 8.93
N LEU A 61 5.47 -1.13 8.36
CA LEU A 61 5.61 0.24 7.88
C LEU A 61 4.32 1.01 8.01
N SER A 62 4.45 2.33 8.00
CA SER A 62 3.33 3.23 7.77
C SER A 62 3.44 3.76 6.35
N LEU A 63 2.33 3.86 5.67
CA LEU A 63 2.26 4.36 4.31
C LEU A 63 1.38 5.61 4.30
N LYS A 64 1.96 6.72 3.87
CA LYS A 64 1.26 8.00 3.74
C LYS A 64 1.02 8.26 2.26
N MET A 65 -0.22 8.17 1.83
CA MET A 65 -0.60 8.36 0.44
C MET A 65 -1.13 9.78 0.22
N PHE A 66 -0.70 10.39 -0.87
CA PHE A 66 -1.11 11.75 -1.24
C PHE A 66 -2.16 11.66 -2.32
N ALA A 67 -3.40 11.89 -1.94
CA ALA A 67 -4.55 11.76 -2.82
C ALA A 67 -5.08 13.13 -3.26
N LEU A 68 -5.95 13.13 -4.25
CA LEU A 68 -6.63 14.34 -4.74
C LEU A 68 -5.64 15.47 -5.09
N GLY A 69 -4.59 15.11 -5.83
CA GLY A 69 -3.57 16.08 -6.22
C GLY A 69 -2.78 16.65 -5.06
N GLY A 70 -2.62 15.87 -3.99
CA GLY A 70 -1.90 16.30 -2.80
C GLY A 70 -2.75 17.06 -1.79
N LYS A 71 -4.04 17.24 -2.06
CA LYS A 71 -4.93 17.98 -1.16
C LYS A 71 -5.40 17.16 0.02
N ALA A 72 -5.27 15.86 -0.05
CA ALA A 72 -5.67 14.96 1.03
C ALA A 72 -4.60 13.90 1.22
N THR A 73 -4.43 13.44 2.45
CA THR A 73 -3.52 12.35 2.76
C THR A 73 -4.28 11.22 3.46
N VAL A 74 -3.87 9.99 3.16
CA VAL A 74 -4.40 8.80 3.83
C VAL A 74 -3.20 8.04 4.38
N THR A 75 -3.17 7.81 5.67
CA THR A 75 -2.10 7.07 6.33
C THR A 75 -2.63 5.74 6.81
N VAL A 76 -1.92 4.67 6.48
CA VAL A 76 -2.29 3.31 6.87
C VAL A 76 -1.04 2.58 7.35
N ASP A 77 -1.24 1.59 8.21
CA ASP A 77 -0.16 0.71 8.65
C ASP A 77 -0.28 -0.63 7.94
N GLY A 78 0.86 -1.20 7.63
CA GLY A 78 0.88 -2.46 6.93
C GLY A 78 2.13 -3.29 7.22
N VAL A 79 2.12 -4.48 6.66
CA VAL A 79 3.22 -5.44 6.76
C VAL A 79 3.60 -5.85 5.34
N VAL A 80 4.89 -5.89 5.08
CA VAL A 80 5.40 -6.32 3.78
C VAL A 80 5.14 -7.82 3.62
N SER A 81 4.37 -8.19 2.60
CA SER A 81 4.09 -9.59 2.31
C SER A 81 5.07 -10.21 1.34
N TRP A 82 5.59 -9.44 0.42
CA TRP A 82 6.60 -9.90 -0.53
C TRP A 82 7.39 -8.71 -1.08
N VAL A 83 8.61 -8.97 -1.51
CA VAL A 83 9.46 -7.99 -2.17
C VAL A 83 10.07 -8.65 -3.40
N LYS A 84 10.17 -7.90 -4.48
CA LYS A 84 10.77 -8.40 -5.70
C LYS A 84 11.51 -7.27 -6.41
N GLN A 85 12.62 -7.59 -7.05
CA GLN A 85 13.38 -6.63 -7.82
C GLN A 85 12.78 -6.50 -9.22
N GLY A 86 12.46 -5.27 -9.63
CA GLY A 86 12.03 -4.96 -10.98
C GLY A 86 13.23 -4.57 -11.85
N LYS A 87 12.94 -4.07 -13.04
CA LYS A 87 14.01 -3.67 -13.98
C LYS A 87 14.72 -2.39 -13.52
N LYS A 88 13.98 -1.43 -13.03
CA LYS A 88 14.53 -0.13 -12.62
C LYS A 88 14.18 0.21 -11.17
N ASP A 89 13.38 -0.60 -10.55
CA ASP A 89 12.83 -0.32 -9.24
C ASP A 89 12.65 -1.61 -8.47
N TYR A 90 12.16 -1.47 -7.25
CA TYR A 90 11.74 -2.60 -6.43
C TYR A 90 10.23 -2.55 -6.30
N LEU A 91 9.63 -3.72 -6.25
CA LEU A 91 8.19 -3.85 -6.06
C LEU A 91 7.95 -4.59 -4.76
N CYS A 92 6.91 -4.22 -4.04
CA CYS A 92 6.50 -4.99 -2.88
C CYS A 92 4.99 -4.99 -2.74
N GLY A 93 4.49 -6.01 -2.06
CA GLY A 93 3.09 -6.08 -1.65
C GLY A 93 2.98 -5.79 -0.17
N ILE A 94 1.99 -4.99 0.18
CA ILE A 94 1.71 -4.63 1.57
C ILE A 94 0.35 -5.18 1.93
N LYS A 95 0.29 -5.88 3.07
CA LYS A 95 -0.98 -6.26 3.67
C LYS A 95 -1.31 -5.21 4.71
N LEU A 96 -2.46 -4.57 4.59
CA LEU A 96 -2.89 -3.56 5.54
C LEU A 96 -3.31 -4.23 6.84
N LEU A 97 -2.96 -3.62 7.96
CA LEU A 97 -3.32 -4.14 9.28
C LEU A 97 -4.81 -3.95 9.56
N GLU A 98 -5.42 -2.96 8.94
CA GLU A 98 -6.85 -2.73 9.03
C GLU A 98 -7.41 -2.53 7.64
N VAL A 99 -8.61 -3.04 7.41
CA VAL A 99 -9.33 -2.79 6.16
C VAL A 99 -9.62 -1.30 6.06
N LEU A 100 -9.48 -0.74 4.86
CA LEU A 100 -9.74 0.68 4.64
C LEU A 100 -11.18 1.02 4.99
N ASP A 101 -11.38 2.01 5.85
CA ASP A 101 -12.72 2.48 6.17
C ASP A 101 -13.33 3.25 4.98
N HIS A 102 -14.61 3.53 5.08
CA HIS A 102 -15.35 4.16 4.00
C HIS A 102 -14.76 5.52 3.59
N ALA A 103 -14.38 6.33 4.57
CA ALA A 103 -13.82 7.65 4.28
C ALA A 103 -12.52 7.55 3.48
N LYS A 104 -11.63 6.62 3.86
CA LYS A 104 -10.39 6.40 3.14
C LYS A 104 -10.64 5.85 1.74
N GLN A 105 -11.61 4.95 1.62
CA GLN A 105 -12.00 4.42 0.32
C GLN A 105 -12.45 5.54 -0.62
N MET A 106 -13.26 6.47 -0.12
CA MET A 106 -13.75 7.59 -0.92
C MET A 106 -12.59 8.49 -1.36
N VAL A 107 -11.71 8.84 -0.44
CA VAL A 107 -10.58 9.71 -0.75
C VAL A 107 -9.67 9.09 -1.81
N LEU A 108 -9.50 7.77 -1.76
CA LEU A 108 -8.65 7.04 -2.69
C LEU A 108 -9.38 6.63 -3.98
N GLY A 109 -10.66 6.93 -4.09
CA GLY A 109 -11.44 6.60 -5.28
C GLY A 109 -11.81 5.13 -5.39
N LEU A 110 -11.92 4.44 -4.28
CA LEU A 110 -12.21 3.01 -4.23
C LEU A 110 -13.68 2.77 -3.91
N TYR A 111 -14.50 2.68 -4.91
CA TYR A 111 -15.87 2.21 -4.73
C TYR A 111 -16.56 1.84 -6.01
#